data_f8b46b8d9d86118b01ed70f9b4806787
#
_entry.id   f8b46b8d9d86118b01ed70f9b4806787
#
_cell.length_a   1.000
_cell.length_b   1.000
_cell.length_c   1.000
_cell.angle_alpha   90.00
_cell.angle_beta   90.00
_cell.angle_gamma   90.00
#
_symmetry.space_group_name_H-M   'P 1'
#
loop_
_entity.id
_entity.type
_entity.pdbx_description
1 polymer ?
#
loop_
_entity_poly.entity_id
_entity_poly.type
_entity_poly.pdbx_seq_one_letter_code
_entity_poly.pdbx_strand_id
1 'polypeptide(L)'
;QGSVGASGDLAPLAHMAAVMIGAGEAVYEGATMPGADALAKAGLTPVVLGPKEGLALINGTQFSTACALVGLFSAWRNAASSIVTASLSTDAIMGSTAPLVDEIHTLRGHPGQINVARAMRDLMDGSEIRESHREGDTRVQDPYCIRCQPQVTGAAMDLLRFAGQTLEIEANAVTDNPLVLKEDGRIVSGGNFHAEPVAFAADQIALAVAEIGAIAQRRVALMVDPTLSHDLPPFLTPEPGLNSGLMIAEVTTAALMSENKHLANPCSTDSTPTSANQEDHVSMAAHGARRLERMNANLSYILGVELICAAQGVEFRAPLKTSTGLQNVLGTVRKDIATVKQDRYMAPDLAKAGELVTNGTLVNTAGLSGFVVGGGV
;
A
#
# COMPACT_ATOMS: atom_id res chain seq x y z
N GLN A 1 14.37 16.82 3.24
CA GLN A 1 13.17 17.64 3.37
C GLN A 1 13.36 19.00 2.71
N GLY A 2 12.26 19.78 2.56
CA GLY A 2 12.34 21.18 2.13
C GLY A 2 12.13 21.39 0.64
N SER A 3 11.50 20.46 -0.09
CA SER A 3 11.05 20.68 -1.46
C SER A 3 9.56 21.05 -1.49
N VAL A 4 9.23 22.09 -2.25
CA VAL A 4 7.87 22.43 -2.69
C VAL A 4 7.70 22.15 -4.20
N GLY A 5 8.76 21.68 -4.87
CA GLY A 5 8.82 21.47 -6.31
C GLY A 5 9.27 22.68 -7.13
N ALA A 6 9.77 23.74 -6.45
CA ALA A 6 10.37 24.90 -7.12
C ALA A 6 11.70 24.49 -7.77
N SER A 7 11.81 24.59 -9.09
CA SER A 7 12.90 24.02 -9.89
C SER A 7 13.13 22.51 -9.61
N GLY A 8 12.08 21.78 -9.31
CA GLY A 8 12.13 20.42 -8.82
C GLY A 8 12.51 20.31 -7.35
N ASP A 9 13.21 19.24 -6.99
CA ASP A 9 13.48 18.85 -5.61
C ASP A 9 14.85 19.37 -5.10
N LEU A 10 15.16 20.67 -5.29
CA LEU A 10 16.48 21.26 -5.06
C LEU A 10 17.11 20.88 -3.71
N ALA A 11 16.44 21.14 -2.60
CA ALA A 11 17.02 20.94 -1.26
C ALA A 11 17.29 19.46 -0.94
N PRO A 12 16.36 18.52 -1.13
CA PRO A 12 16.64 17.10 -0.92
C PRO A 12 17.78 16.57 -1.79
N LEU A 13 17.78 16.96 -3.08
CA LEU A 13 18.82 16.52 -4.01
C LEU A 13 20.17 17.17 -3.68
N ALA A 14 20.20 18.42 -3.19
CA ALA A 14 21.42 19.06 -2.73
C ALA A 14 22.05 18.35 -1.54
N HIS A 15 21.26 17.87 -0.57
CA HIS A 15 21.76 17.04 0.53
C HIS A 15 22.42 15.75 0.04
N MET A 16 21.82 15.08 -0.95
CA MET A 16 22.39 13.88 -1.54
C MET A 16 23.66 14.19 -2.34
N ALA A 17 23.62 15.19 -3.21
CA ALA A 17 24.74 15.59 -4.05
C ALA A 17 25.94 16.10 -3.23
N ALA A 18 25.70 16.77 -2.09
CA ALA A 18 26.75 17.24 -1.20
C ALA A 18 27.65 16.10 -0.72
N VAL A 19 27.07 14.96 -0.36
CA VAL A 19 27.84 13.76 0.05
C VAL A 19 28.70 13.25 -1.11
N MET A 20 28.19 13.26 -2.34
CA MET A 20 28.94 12.80 -3.51
C MET A 20 30.22 13.62 -3.77
N ILE A 21 30.22 14.89 -3.42
CA ILE A 21 31.39 15.78 -3.53
C ILE A 21 32.23 15.86 -2.25
N GLY A 22 31.93 15.03 -1.25
CA GLY A 22 32.66 14.96 0.02
C GLY A 22 32.24 15.99 1.07
N ALA A 23 31.13 16.69 0.86
CA ALA A 23 30.56 17.65 1.82
C ALA A 23 29.39 17.05 2.62
N GLY A 24 28.89 17.79 3.60
CA GLY A 24 27.76 17.36 4.43
C GLY A 24 28.08 16.14 5.30
N GLU A 25 27.03 15.40 5.66
CA GLU A 25 27.12 14.20 6.52
C GLU A 25 26.41 13.01 5.88
N ALA A 26 26.91 11.82 6.16
CA ALA A 26 26.31 10.56 5.73
C ALA A 26 26.31 9.54 6.87
N VAL A 27 25.41 8.55 6.77
CA VAL A 27 25.43 7.38 7.65
C VAL A 27 26.16 6.24 6.92
N TYR A 28 27.23 5.73 7.51
CA TYR A 28 27.95 4.55 7.03
C TYR A 28 28.06 3.54 8.16
N GLU A 29 27.62 2.29 7.91
CA GLU A 29 27.55 1.21 8.91
C GLU A 29 26.91 1.62 10.24
N GLY A 30 25.81 2.40 10.15
CA GLY A 30 25.05 2.85 11.31
C GLY A 30 25.62 4.08 12.05
N ALA A 31 26.79 4.60 11.66
CA ALA A 31 27.41 5.78 12.26
C ALA A 31 27.30 7.01 11.36
N THR A 32 26.84 8.14 11.91
CA THR A 32 26.83 9.44 11.23
C THR A 32 28.26 10.03 11.24
N MET A 33 28.71 10.48 10.06
CA MET A 33 30.07 11.05 9.90
C MET A 33 30.10 12.05 8.73
N PRO A 34 31.18 12.87 8.62
CA PRO A 34 31.40 13.74 7.46
C PRO A 34 31.37 12.95 6.14
N GLY A 35 30.78 13.55 5.08
CA GLY A 35 30.64 12.92 3.78
C GLY A 35 31.96 12.41 3.18
N ALA A 36 33.03 13.18 3.30
CA ALA A 36 34.37 12.75 2.84
C ALA A 36 34.87 11.49 3.57
N ASP A 37 34.63 11.40 4.89
CA ASP A 37 35.06 10.24 5.68
C ASP A 37 34.23 9.00 5.32
N ALA A 38 32.93 9.19 5.11
CA ALA A 38 32.04 8.10 4.69
C ALA A 38 32.43 7.55 3.31
N LEU A 39 32.72 8.43 2.34
CA LEU A 39 33.22 8.03 1.02
C LEU A 39 34.55 7.27 1.14
N ALA A 40 35.50 7.79 1.91
CA ALA A 40 36.79 7.13 2.10
C ALA A 40 36.65 5.72 2.70
N LYS A 41 35.78 5.54 3.71
CA LYS A 41 35.48 4.23 4.30
C LYS A 41 34.79 3.29 3.33
N ALA A 42 33.97 3.81 2.44
CA ALA A 42 33.36 3.03 1.36
C ALA A 42 34.30 2.73 0.19
N GLY A 43 35.55 3.18 0.22
CA GLY A 43 36.52 3.03 -0.87
C GLY A 43 36.23 3.92 -2.08
N LEU A 44 35.46 4.99 -1.91
CA LEU A 44 35.07 5.95 -2.94
C LEU A 44 35.85 7.25 -2.81
N THR A 45 36.02 7.93 -3.94
CA THR A 45 36.60 9.30 -3.98
C THR A 45 35.49 10.30 -4.27
N PRO A 46 35.57 11.53 -3.68
CA PRO A 46 34.62 12.59 -4.02
C PRO A 46 34.62 12.88 -5.53
N VAL A 47 33.44 13.12 -6.06
CA VAL A 47 33.24 13.49 -7.47
C VAL A 47 33.69 14.95 -7.68
N VAL A 48 34.43 15.20 -8.75
CA VAL A 48 34.76 16.55 -9.21
C VAL A 48 33.79 16.92 -10.32
N LEU A 49 32.95 17.93 -10.06
CA LEU A 49 31.88 18.32 -10.99
C LEU A 49 32.43 19.19 -12.12
N GLY A 50 32.02 18.87 -13.35
CA GLY A 50 32.24 19.70 -14.52
C GLY A 50 31.20 20.84 -14.69
N PRO A 51 31.30 21.62 -15.76
CA PRO A 51 30.34 22.67 -16.06
C PRO A 51 28.89 22.15 -16.13
N LYS A 52 27.96 22.83 -15.45
CA LYS A 52 26.53 22.52 -15.37
C LYS A 52 26.17 21.31 -14.53
N GLU A 53 27.07 20.36 -14.22
CA GLU A 53 26.78 19.13 -13.49
C GLU A 53 26.23 19.38 -12.09
N GLY A 54 26.69 20.42 -11.40
CA GLY A 54 26.16 20.80 -10.08
C GLY A 54 24.66 21.08 -10.12
N LEU A 55 24.21 21.87 -11.09
CA LEU A 55 22.78 22.14 -11.27
C LEU A 55 22.01 20.89 -11.72
N ALA A 56 22.59 20.10 -12.62
CA ALA A 56 21.96 18.88 -13.11
C ALA A 56 21.69 17.82 -12.01
N LEU A 57 22.54 17.79 -10.98
CA LEU A 57 22.37 16.87 -9.85
C LEU A 57 21.21 17.26 -8.90
N ILE A 58 20.84 18.54 -8.86
CA ILE A 58 19.86 19.03 -7.88
C ILE A 58 18.55 19.52 -8.52
N ASN A 59 18.54 19.72 -9.83
CA ASN A 59 17.38 20.26 -10.57
C ASN A 59 16.61 19.12 -11.22
N GLY A 60 15.36 18.91 -10.80
CA GLY A 60 14.49 17.86 -11.34
C GLY A 60 13.67 17.16 -10.28
N THR A 61 12.99 16.09 -10.68
CA THR A 61 11.92 15.43 -9.93
C THR A 61 12.36 14.12 -9.25
N GLN A 62 13.65 13.82 -9.21
CA GLN A 62 14.18 12.50 -8.84
C GLN A 62 13.80 12.08 -7.42
N PHE A 63 13.82 13.02 -6.46
CA PHE A 63 13.49 12.72 -5.07
C PHE A 63 12.00 12.39 -4.88
N SER A 64 11.11 13.23 -5.39
CA SER A 64 9.67 13.00 -5.31
C SER A 64 9.26 11.74 -6.08
N THR A 65 9.85 11.50 -7.26
CA THR A 65 9.62 10.28 -8.06
C THR A 65 10.06 9.03 -7.31
N ALA A 66 11.24 9.02 -6.71
CA ALA A 66 11.73 7.89 -5.91
C ALA A 66 10.82 7.59 -4.72
N CYS A 67 10.40 8.61 -3.97
CA CYS A 67 9.45 8.45 -2.87
C CYS A 67 8.10 7.90 -3.35
N ALA A 68 7.57 8.39 -4.48
CA ALA A 68 6.32 7.92 -5.05
C ALA A 68 6.41 6.46 -5.52
N LEU A 69 7.53 6.04 -6.13
CA LEU A 69 7.77 4.64 -6.54
C LEU A 69 7.83 3.69 -5.34
N VAL A 70 8.53 4.06 -4.26
CA VAL A 70 8.53 3.26 -3.01
C VAL A 70 7.12 3.13 -2.45
N GLY A 71 6.35 4.23 -2.46
CA GLY A 71 4.95 4.24 -2.07
C GLY A 71 4.07 3.35 -2.95
N LEU A 72 4.28 3.38 -4.27
CA LEU A 72 3.57 2.55 -5.24
C LEU A 72 3.83 1.05 -5.04
N PHE A 73 5.10 0.64 -4.89
CA PHE A 73 5.45 -0.77 -4.70
C PHE A 73 4.87 -1.32 -3.39
N SER A 74 4.85 -0.51 -2.33
CA SER A 74 4.22 -0.87 -1.08
C SER A 74 2.70 -0.97 -1.21
N ALA A 75 2.07 -0.03 -1.93
CA ALA A 75 0.63 -0.03 -2.19
C ALA A 75 0.19 -1.26 -3.01
N TRP A 76 0.96 -1.68 -4.00
CA TRP A 76 0.69 -2.90 -4.76
C TRP A 76 0.73 -4.15 -3.87
N ARG A 77 1.74 -4.29 -2.99
CA ARG A 77 1.81 -5.39 -2.02
C ARG A 77 0.61 -5.41 -1.08
N ASN A 78 0.24 -4.25 -0.56
CA ASN A 78 -0.94 -4.10 0.29
C ASN A 78 -2.23 -4.45 -0.47
N ALA A 79 -2.40 -4.00 -1.71
CA ALA A 79 -3.56 -4.31 -2.53
C ALA A 79 -3.68 -5.82 -2.80
N ALA A 80 -2.59 -6.50 -3.16
CA ALA A 80 -2.57 -7.94 -3.34
C ALA A 80 -2.86 -8.68 -2.02
N SER A 81 -2.30 -8.22 -0.89
CA SER A 81 -2.58 -8.78 0.44
C SER A 81 -4.04 -8.62 0.83
N SER A 82 -4.68 -7.51 0.47
CA SER A 82 -6.11 -7.28 0.76
C SER A 82 -7.05 -8.27 0.05
N ILE A 83 -6.63 -8.85 -1.08
CA ILE A 83 -7.38 -9.91 -1.75
C ILE A 83 -7.38 -11.19 -0.89
N VAL A 84 -6.23 -11.52 -0.31
CA VAL A 84 -6.08 -12.69 0.55
C VAL A 84 -6.87 -12.54 1.85
N THR A 85 -6.72 -11.39 2.53
CA THR A 85 -7.44 -11.12 3.79
C THR A 85 -8.95 -11.08 3.56
N ALA A 86 -9.41 -10.47 2.45
CA ALA A 86 -10.84 -10.43 2.09
C ALA A 86 -11.41 -11.83 1.79
N SER A 87 -10.64 -12.71 1.14
CA SER A 87 -11.05 -14.09 0.87
C SER A 87 -11.23 -14.88 2.18
N LEU A 88 -10.28 -14.76 3.10
CA LEU A 88 -10.40 -15.36 4.45
C LEU A 88 -11.57 -14.75 5.25
N SER A 89 -11.75 -13.43 5.19
CA SER A 89 -12.87 -12.74 5.86
C SER A 89 -14.23 -13.23 5.31
N THR A 90 -14.30 -13.48 4.00
CA THR A 90 -15.52 -14.00 3.36
C THR A 90 -15.86 -15.40 3.91
N ASP A 91 -14.91 -16.31 4.00
CA ASP A 91 -15.12 -17.62 4.62
C ASP A 91 -15.44 -17.49 6.13
N ALA A 92 -14.73 -16.63 6.85
CA ALA A 92 -14.96 -16.45 8.29
C ALA A 92 -16.41 -16.12 8.63
N ILE A 93 -17.07 -15.24 7.84
CA ILE A 93 -18.47 -14.86 8.04
C ILE A 93 -19.45 -15.72 7.25
N MET A 94 -19.00 -16.84 6.66
CA MET A 94 -19.78 -17.67 5.75
C MET A 94 -20.40 -16.85 4.60
N GLY A 95 -19.59 -16.03 3.95
CA GLY A 95 -19.98 -15.18 2.84
C GLY A 95 -20.14 -15.93 1.52
N SER A 96 -20.92 -15.37 0.60
CA SER A 96 -21.20 -15.99 -0.70
C SER A 96 -20.12 -15.67 -1.74
N THR A 97 -19.76 -16.66 -2.57
CA THR A 97 -18.95 -16.47 -3.78
C THR A 97 -19.79 -16.11 -5.02
N ALA A 98 -21.12 -16.09 -4.91
CA ALA A 98 -21.97 -15.69 -6.03
C ALA A 98 -21.66 -14.31 -6.61
N PRO A 99 -21.30 -13.28 -5.81
CA PRO A 99 -20.86 -11.99 -6.34
C PRO A 99 -19.56 -12.00 -7.13
N LEU A 100 -18.82 -13.13 -7.12
CA LEU A 100 -17.53 -13.26 -7.78
C LEU A 100 -17.62 -13.92 -9.18
N VAL A 101 -18.82 -14.30 -9.65
CA VAL A 101 -18.99 -14.95 -10.97
C VAL A 101 -18.51 -14.04 -12.09
N ASP A 102 -17.88 -14.61 -13.10
CA ASP A 102 -17.12 -13.87 -14.13
C ASP A 102 -18.00 -12.90 -14.93
N GLU A 103 -19.22 -13.28 -15.21
CA GLU A 103 -20.18 -12.51 -15.99
C GLU A 103 -20.47 -11.14 -15.37
N ILE A 104 -20.55 -11.04 -14.04
CA ILE A 104 -20.79 -9.77 -13.35
C ILE A 104 -19.69 -8.76 -13.67
N HIS A 105 -18.46 -9.23 -13.70
CA HIS A 105 -17.26 -8.37 -13.82
C HIS A 105 -16.95 -8.05 -15.28
N THR A 106 -17.07 -9.03 -16.17
CA THR A 106 -16.85 -8.88 -17.61
C THR A 106 -17.88 -7.96 -18.26
N LEU A 107 -19.15 -8.05 -17.86
CA LEU A 107 -20.21 -7.13 -18.31
C LEU A 107 -19.96 -5.67 -17.93
N ARG A 108 -19.25 -5.42 -16.84
CA ARG A 108 -18.86 -4.06 -16.43
C ARG A 108 -17.55 -3.60 -17.08
N GLY A 109 -16.61 -4.51 -17.31
CA GLY A 109 -15.43 -4.33 -18.15
C GLY A 109 -14.21 -3.66 -17.49
N HIS A 110 -14.21 -3.33 -16.18
CA HIS A 110 -13.04 -2.76 -15.50
C HIS A 110 -11.97 -3.84 -15.22
N PRO A 111 -10.73 -3.72 -15.75
CA PRO A 111 -9.72 -4.77 -15.62
C PRO A 111 -9.37 -5.12 -14.18
N GLY A 112 -9.19 -4.14 -13.32
CA GLY A 112 -8.89 -4.38 -11.90
C GLY A 112 -9.99 -5.16 -11.20
N GLN A 113 -11.26 -4.84 -11.46
CA GLN A 113 -12.41 -5.56 -10.90
C GLN A 113 -12.45 -7.03 -11.36
N ILE A 114 -12.21 -7.28 -12.66
CA ILE A 114 -12.17 -8.64 -13.24
C ILE A 114 -11.05 -9.45 -12.57
N ASN A 115 -9.87 -8.86 -12.44
CA ASN A 115 -8.71 -9.55 -11.87
C ASN A 115 -8.88 -9.88 -10.39
N VAL A 116 -9.41 -8.94 -9.59
CA VAL A 116 -9.68 -9.19 -8.16
C VAL A 116 -10.73 -10.28 -7.98
N ALA A 117 -11.83 -10.24 -8.75
CA ALA A 117 -12.86 -11.27 -8.67
C ALA A 117 -12.32 -12.66 -9.01
N ARG A 118 -11.52 -12.76 -10.08
CA ARG A 118 -10.87 -14.02 -10.47
C ARG A 118 -9.96 -14.53 -9.36
N ALA A 119 -9.08 -13.68 -8.83
CA ALA A 119 -8.16 -14.07 -7.76
C ALA A 119 -8.89 -14.56 -6.50
N MET A 120 -9.98 -13.92 -6.11
CA MET A 120 -10.80 -14.36 -4.98
C MET A 120 -11.49 -15.70 -5.26
N ARG A 121 -12.05 -15.91 -6.47
CA ARG A 121 -12.62 -17.20 -6.85
C ARG A 121 -11.59 -18.32 -6.73
N ASP A 122 -10.41 -18.10 -7.30
CA ASP A 122 -9.34 -19.10 -7.33
C ASP A 122 -8.84 -19.41 -5.90
N LEU A 123 -8.72 -18.39 -5.05
CA LEU A 123 -8.33 -18.56 -3.64
C LEU A 123 -9.39 -19.32 -2.82
N MET A 124 -10.66 -19.14 -3.10
CA MET A 124 -11.77 -19.73 -2.33
C MET A 124 -12.26 -21.06 -2.90
N ASP A 125 -11.72 -21.50 -4.04
CA ASP A 125 -12.13 -22.75 -4.66
C ASP A 125 -11.85 -23.96 -3.76
N GLY A 126 -12.85 -24.81 -3.59
CA GLY A 126 -12.78 -25.98 -2.70
C GLY A 126 -12.92 -25.67 -1.21
N SER A 127 -13.40 -24.49 -0.81
CA SER A 127 -13.73 -24.18 0.59
C SER A 127 -14.95 -24.98 1.06
N GLU A 128 -14.75 -25.87 2.05
CA GLU A 128 -15.85 -26.58 2.71
C GLU A 128 -16.80 -25.62 3.45
N ILE A 129 -16.26 -24.54 4.01
CA ILE A 129 -17.05 -23.49 4.67
C ILE A 129 -18.03 -22.89 3.66
N ARG A 130 -17.53 -22.50 2.48
CA ARG A 130 -18.38 -21.92 1.43
C ARG A 130 -19.43 -22.91 0.93
N GLU A 131 -19.07 -24.17 0.74
CA GLU A 131 -19.98 -25.20 0.24
C GLU A 131 -21.09 -25.55 1.26
N SER A 132 -20.81 -25.46 2.55
CA SER A 132 -21.75 -25.85 3.61
C SER A 132 -23.04 -25.03 3.66
N HIS A 133 -23.05 -23.82 3.11
CA HIS A 133 -24.22 -22.93 3.10
C HIS A 133 -24.61 -22.47 1.67
N ARG A 134 -24.22 -23.23 0.64
CA ARG A 134 -24.62 -22.95 -0.74
C ARG A 134 -26.14 -23.02 -0.92
N GLU A 135 -26.77 -23.91 -0.19
CA GLU A 135 -28.22 -24.05 -0.11
C GLU A 135 -28.71 -23.76 1.30
N GLY A 136 -29.88 -23.15 1.44
CA GLY A 136 -30.51 -22.90 2.73
C GLY A 136 -29.97 -21.65 3.47
N ASP A 137 -29.10 -20.85 2.86
CA ASP A 137 -28.70 -19.56 3.42
C ASP A 137 -29.90 -18.61 3.51
N THR A 138 -30.18 -18.13 4.70
CA THR A 138 -31.30 -17.21 4.97
C THR A 138 -31.00 -15.77 4.59
N ARG A 139 -29.75 -15.43 4.33
CA ARG A 139 -29.34 -14.07 3.91
C ARG A 139 -29.59 -13.88 2.42
N VAL A 140 -30.20 -12.77 2.08
CA VAL A 140 -30.42 -12.40 0.66
C VAL A 140 -29.12 -11.98 -0.01
N GLN A 141 -28.29 -11.22 0.72
CA GLN A 141 -27.03 -10.65 0.23
C GLN A 141 -26.06 -10.42 1.38
N ASP A 142 -24.76 -10.57 1.11
CA ASP A 142 -23.70 -10.13 2.01
C ASP A 142 -23.60 -8.60 2.05
N PRO A 143 -23.04 -8.01 3.13
CA PRO A 143 -22.70 -6.60 3.18
C PRO A 143 -21.72 -6.20 2.07
N TYR A 144 -21.68 -4.91 1.72
CA TYR A 144 -20.84 -4.40 0.63
C TYR A 144 -19.36 -4.65 0.84
N CYS A 145 -18.87 -4.61 2.08
CA CYS A 145 -17.46 -4.88 2.36
C CYS A 145 -17.02 -6.30 1.99
N ILE A 146 -17.96 -7.22 1.79
CA ILE A 146 -17.74 -8.58 1.28
C ILE A 146 -18.03 -8.62 -0.22
N ARG A 147 -19.29 -8.39 -0.62
CA ARG A 147 -19.70 -8.62 -2.01
C ARG A 147 -19.20 -7.59 -3.02
N CYS A 148 -18.83 -6.37 -2.58
CA CYS A 148 -18.28 -5.33 -3.44
C CYS A 148 -16.74 -5.22 -3.38
N GLN A 149 -16.07 -6.19 -2.77
CA GLN A 149 -14.60 -6.22 -2.71
C GLN A 149 -13.95 -6.13 -4.10
N PRO A 150 -14.38 -6.88 -5.14
CA PRO A 150 -13.82 -6.73 -6.48
C PRO A 150 -13.98 -5.33 -7.07
N GLN A 151 -15.14 -4.69 -6.84
CA GLN A 151 -15.42 -3.36 -7.36
C GLN A 151 -14.53 -2.30 -6.72
N VAL A 152 -14.34 -2.37 -5.41
CA VAL A 152 -13.60 -1.36 -4.64
C VAL A 152 -12.08 -1.56 -4.80
N THR A 153 -11.57 -2.74 -4.46
CA THR A 153 -10.14 -3.03 -4.57
C THR A 153 -9.69 -3.02 -6.04
N GLY A 154 -10.54 -3.49 -6.96
CA GLY A 154 -10.25 -3.43 -8.39
C GLY A 154 -10.10 -2.00 -8.91
N ALA A 155 -10.96 -1.08 -8.50
CA ALA A 155 -10.84 0.34 -8.85
C ALA A 155 -9.55 0.96 -8.28
N ALA A 156 -9.20 0.62 -7.02
CA ALA A 156 -7.94 1.05 -6.43
C ALA A 156 -6.73 0.52 -7.21
N MET A 157 -6.75 -0.74 -7.67
CA MET A 157 -5.67 -1.33 -8.47
C MET A 157 -5.57 -0.70 -9.87
N ASP A 158 -6.69 -0.34 -10.51
CA ASP A 158 -6.66 0.40 -11.78
C ASP A 158 -6.03 1.78 -11.60
N LEU A 159 -6.32 2.45 -10.49
CA LEU A 159 -5.70 3.74 -10.13
C LEU A 159 -4.19 3.61 -9.88
N LEU A 160 -3.75 2.55 -9.16
CA LEU A 160 -2.32 2.25 -8.96
C LEU A 160 -1.60 1.96 -10.29
N ARG A 161 -2.27 1.27 -11.22
CA ARG A 161 -1.71 0.98 -12.55
C ARG A 161 -1.47 2.26 -13.34
N PHE A 162 -2.44 3.18 -13.35
CA PHE A 162 -2.30 4.47 -14.01
C PHE A 162 -1.19 5.33 -13.38
N ALA A 163 -1.13 5.41 -12.05
CA ALA A 163 -0.04 6.07 -11.34
C ALA A 163 1.33 5.45 -11.68
N GLY A 164 1.39 4.11 -11.78
CA GLY A 164 2.59 3.38 -12.16
C GLY A 164 3.10 3.74 -13.55
N GLN A 165 2.22 3.82 -14.54
CA GLN A 165 2.58 4.24 -15.90
C GLN A 165 3.15 5.67 -15.91
N THR A 166 2.55 6.59 -15.16
CA THR A 166 3.06 7.97 -15.03
C THR A 166 4.45 7.99 -14.41
N LEU A 167 4.66 7.25 -13.31
CA LEU A 167 5.95 7.21 -12.61
C LEU A 167 7.04 6.49 -13.41
N GLU A 168 6.69 5.50 -14.23
CA GLU A 168 7.64 4.85 -15.15
C GLU A 168 8.17 5.82 -16.20
N ILE A 169 7.29 6.64 -16.79
CA ILE A 169 7.71 7.70 -17.70
C ILE A 169 8.61 8.70 -17.00
N GLU A 170 8.22 9.17 -15.84
CA GLU A 170 8.97 10.19 -15.08
C GLU A 170 10.34 9.67 -14.62
N ALA A 171 10.45 8.42 -14.21
CA ALA A 171 11.72 7.80 -13.80
C ALA A 171 12.75 7.71 -14.95
N ASN A 172 12.29 7.76 -16.20
CA ASN A 172 13.14 7.71 -17.39
C ASN A 172 13.22 9.07 -18.10
N ALA A 173 12.57 10.11 -17.56
CA ALA A 173 12.50 11.43 -18.19
C ALA A 173 13.74 12.28 -17.90
N VAL A 174 14.00 13.24 -18.77
CA VAL A 174 14.95 14.33 -18.53
C VAL A 174 14.21 15.50 -17.90
N THR A 175 14.35 15.64 -16.58
CA THR A 175 13.60 16.61 -15.77
C THR A 175 14.45 17.83 -15.35
N ASP A 176 15.61 18.00 -15.96
CA ASP A 176 16.56 19.09 -15.72
C ASP A 176 16.16 20.40 -16.41
N ASN A 177 16.80 21.50 -16.03
CA ASN A 177 16.69 22.82 -16.66
C ASN A 177 17.93 23.68 -16.38
N PRO A 178 18.51 24.40 -17.36
CA PRO A 178 18.19 24.31 -18.79
C PRO A 178 18.66 23.00 -19.42
N LEU A 179 18.01 22.60 -20.51
CA LEU A 179 18.39 21.43 -21.30
C LEU A 179 19.50 21.76 -22.28
N VAL A 180 20.47 20.85 -22.43
CA VAL A 180 21.50 20.89 -23.48
C VAL A 180 21.09 19.92 -24.58
N LEU A 181 20.70 20.43 -25.73
CA LEU A 181 20.28 19.64 -26.88
C LEU A 181 21.50 19.22 -27.68
N LYS A 182 21.76 17.91 -27.77
CA LYS A 182 23.00 17.37 -28.37
C LYS A 182 23.08 17.60 -29.89
N GLU A 183 21.94 17.58 -30.58
CA GLU A 183 21.84 17.60 -32.04
C GLU A 183 22.37 18.90 -32.64
N ASP A 184 22.15 20.02 -31.97
CA ASP A 184 22.50 21.36 -32.48
C ASP A 184 23.22 22.24 -31.47
N GLY A 185 23.51 21.69 -30.28
CA GLY A 185 24.25 22.40 -29.21
C GLY A 185 23.46 23.52 -28.52
N ARG A 186 22.16 23.66 -28.76
CA ARG A 186 21.34 24.68 -28.09
C ARG A 186 21.20 24.42 -26.61
N ILE A 187 21.14 25.48 -25.85
CA ILE A 187 20.79 25.46 -24.41
C ILE A 187 19.42 26.13 -24.28
N VAL A 188 18.43 25.39 -23.83
CA VAL A 188 17.03 25.83 -23.82
C VAL A 188 16.45 25.73 -22.41
N SER A 189 15.91 26.84 -21.92
CA SER A 189 15.20 26.89 -20.64
C SER A 189 13.75 26.49 -20.85
N GLY A 190 13.27 25.58 -19.98
CA GLY A 190 11.91 25.03 -20.00
C GLY A 190 11.40 24.75 -18.59
N GLY A 191 10.42 23.83 -18.44
CA GLY A 191 9.75 23.54 -17.20
C GLY A 191 9.71 22.05 -16.84
N ASN A 192 10.60 21.21 -17.37
CA ASN A 192 10.56 19.75 -17.15
C ASN A 192 10.81 19.34 -15.70
N PHE A 193 11.31 20.24 -14.87
CA PHE A 193 11.43 20.04 -13.42
C PHE A 193 10.09 20.12 -12.66
N HIS A 194 8.99 20.54 -13.32
CA HIS A 194 7.71 20.68 -12.66
C HIS A 194 7.07 19.30 -12.42
N ALA A 195 7.07 18.88 -11.16
CA ALA A 195 6.69 17.52 -10.76
C ALA A 195 5.17 17.31 -10.61
N GLU A 196 4.31 18.08 -11.32
CA GLU A 196 2.86 17.90 -11.26
C GLU A 196 2.40 16.47 -11.62
N PRO A 197 2.99 15.80 -12.64
CA PRO A 197 2.64 14.40 -12.90
C PRO A 197 2.90 13.49 -11.72
N VAL A 198 4.00 13.72 -10.98
CA VAL A 198 4.33 12.96 -9.76
C VAL A 198 3.37 13.29 -8.63
N ALA A 199 2.97 14.56 -8.46
CA ALA A 199 2.01 14.98 -7.45
C ALA A 199 0.66 14.30 -7.64
N PHE A 200 0.13 14.28 -8.87
CA PHE A 200 -1.10 13.57 -9.19
C PHE A 200 -0.98 12.05 -9.00
N ALA A 201 0.13 11.44 -9.40
CA ALA A 201 0.37 10.02 -9.17
C ALA A 201 0.41 9.69 -7.67
N ALA A 202 1.06 10.52 -6.86
CA ALA A 202 1.10 10.35 -5.41
C ALA A 202 -0.29 10.47 -4.75
N ASP A 203 -1.12 11.41 -5.20
CA ASP A 203 -2.49 11.55 -4.72
C ASP A 203 -3.37 10.35 -5.11
N GLN A 204 -3.21 9.82 -6.32
CA GLN A 204 -3.90 8.61 -6.76
C GLN A 204 -3.52 7.39 -5.91
N ILE A 205 -2.23 7.22 -5.60
CA ILE A 205 -1.76 6.16 -4.71
C ILE A 205 -2.35 6.34 -3.31
N ALA A 206 -2.38 7.57 -2.79
CA ALA A 206 -2.95 7.87 -1.48
C ALA A 206 -4.44 7.53 -1.40
N LEU A 207 -5.23 7.86 -2.43
CA LEU A 207 -6.64 7.50 -2.53
C LEU A 207 -6.84 5.98 -2.53
N ALA A 208 -6.07 5.25 -3.34
CA ALA A 208 -6.13 3.80 -3.42
C ALA A 208 -5.82 3.14 -2.06
N VAL A 209 -4.75 3.58 -1.39
CA VAL A 209 -4.34 3.08 -0.06
C VAL A 209 -5.41 3.35 1.00
N ALA A 210 -5.99 4.55 1.01
CA ALA A 210 -7.04 4.91 1.97
C ALA A 210 -8.30 4.07 1.77
N GLU A 211 -8.74 3.85 0.53
CA GLU A 211 -9.96 3.10 0.23
C GLU A 211 -9.82 1.60 0.50
N ILE A 212 -8.67 0.99 0.18
CA ILE A 212 -8.38 -0.40 0.56
C ILE A 212 -8.43 -0.56 2.08
N GLY A 213 -7.88 0.39 2.84
CA GLY A 213 -7.93 0.39 4.30
C GLY A 213 -9.35 0.57 4.84
N ALA A 214 -10.16 1.41 4.21
CA ALA A 214 -11.53 1.66 4.61
C ALA A 214 -12.40 0.42 4.47
N ILE A 215 -12.34 -0.29 3.34
CA ILE A 215 -13.13 -1.51 3.13
C ILE A 215 -12.63 -2.67 4.02
N ALA A 216 -11.32 -2.77 4.25
CA ALA A 216 -10.72 -3.77 5.16
C ALA A 216 -11.19 -3.54 6.62
N GLN A 217 -11.18 -2.31 7.09
CA GLN A 217 -11.69 -1.95 8.42
C GLN A 217 -13.16 -2.35 8.59
N ARG A 218 -13.99 -2.18 7.54
CA ARG A 218 -15.39 -2.61 7.61
C ARG A 218 -15.53 -4.13 7.76
N ARG A 219 -14.65 -4.91 7.16
CA ARG A 219 -14.64 -6.38 7.34
C ARG A 219 -14.19 -6.77 8.75
N VAL A 220 -13.19 -6.07 9.32
CA VAL A 220 -12.82 -6.29 10.72
C VAL A 220 -14.00 -6.01 11.65
N ALA A 221 -14.65 -4.85 11.51
CA ALA A 221 -15.82 -4.50 12.31
C ALA A 221 -16.98 -5.50 12.14
N LEU A 222 -17.19 -6.01 10.92
CA LEU A 222 -18.19 -7.04 10.64
C LEU A 222 -17.90 -8.35 11.40
N MET A 223 -16.64 -8.81 11.40
CA MET A 223 -16.27 -10.07 12.04
C MET A 223 -16.36 -10.05 13.56
N VAL A 224 -16.12 -8.90 14.19
CA VAL A 224 -16.18 -8.77 15.67
C VAL A 224 -17.58 -8.47 16.20
N ASP A 225 -18.54 -8.15 15.31
CA ASP A 225 -19.93 -7.88 15.67
C ASP A 225 -20.76 -9.16 15.61
N PRO A 226 -21.28 -9.68 16.75
CA PRO A 226 -22.03 -10.94 16.76
C PRO A 226 -23.36 -10.88 16.01
N THR A 227 -23.89 -9.67 15.75
CA THR A 227 -25.18 -9.50 15.04
C THR A 227 -25.03 -9.63 13.54
N LEU A 228 -23.83 -9.40 12.99
CA LEU A 228 -23.58 -9.35 11.56
C LEU A 228 -22.64 -10.45 11.05
N SER A 229 -21.88 -11.10 11.95
CA SER A 229 -20.82 -12.04 11.61
C SER A 229 -21.28 -13.49 11.37
N HIS A 230 -22.59 -13.73 11.33
CA HIS A 230 -23.15 -15.07 11.16
C HIS A 230 -22.64 -16.05 12.23
N ASP A 231 -23.05 -15.80 13.48
CA ASP A 231 -22.77 -16.62 14.66
C ASP A 231 -21.28 -16.73 15.07
N LEU A 232 -20.40 -15.85 14.61
CA LEU A 232 -19.10 -15.71 15.25
C LEU A 232 -19.27 -15.12 16.67
N PRO A 233 -18.50 -15.57 17.65
CA PRO A 233 -18.61 -15.03 19.01
C PRO A 233 -18.17 -13.56 19.04
N PRO A 234 -18.78 -12.75 19.94
CA PRO A 234 -18.40 -11.34 20.10
C PRO A 234 -16.89 -11.18 20.21
N PHE A 235 -16.33 -10.23 19.46
CA PHE A 235 -14.88 -9.92 19.42
C PHE A 235 -13.98 -11.13 19.14
N LEU A 236 -14.52 -12.18 18.51
CA LEU A 236 -13.80 -13.41 18.15
C LEU A 236 -13.09 -14.08 19.34
N THR A 237 -13.72 -14.08 20.51
CA THR A 237 -13.22 -14.78 21.71
C THR A 237 -14.15 -15.92 22.14
N PRO A 238 -13.62 -17.07 22.61
CA PRO A 238 -14.44 -18.20 23.05
C PRO A 238 -15.29 -17.87 24.30
N GLU A 239 -14.83 -16.94 25.15
CA GLU A 239 -15.47 -16.55 26.41
C GLU A 239 -15.70 -15.04 26.46
N PRO A 240 -16.68 -14.52 25.68
CA PRO A 240 -16.99 -13.09 25.66
C PRO A 240 -17.49 -12.63 27.03
N GLY A 241 -17.07 -11.44 27.46
CA GLY A 241 -17.37 -10.88 28.77
C GLY A 241 -16.30 -11.22 29.84
N LEU A 242 -15.69 -12.41 29.78
CA LEU A 242 -14.47 -12.70 30.53
C LEU A 242 -13.24 -12.16 29.80
N ASN A 243 -13.20 -12.33 28.47
CA ASN A 243 -12.15 -11.83 27.59
C ASN A 243 -12.69 -10.73 26.69
N SER A 244 -11.84 -9.75 26.39
CA SER A 244 -12.10 -8.67 25.42
C SER A 244 -11.80 -9.09 23.97
N GLY A 245 -11.01 -10.15 23.78
CA GLY A 245 -10.66 -10.70 22.48
C GLY A 245 -10.01 -9.65 21.57
N LEU A 246 -10.52 -9.50 20.34
CA LEU A 246 -9.97 -8.59 19.31
C LEU A 246 -10.66 -7.21 19.28
N MET A 247 -11.40 -6.83 20.34
CA MET A 247 -12.10 -5.53 20.40
C MET A 247 -11.15 -4.34 20.19
N ILE A 248 -10.02 -4.30 20.90
CA ILE A 248 -9.06 -3.17 20.78
C ILE A 248 -8.25 -3.25 19.47
N ALA A 249 -8.09 -4.42 18.87
CA ALA A 249 -7.52 -4.56 17.54
C ALA A 249 -8.43 -3.89 16.48
N GLU A 250 -9.75 -4.04 16.60
CA GLU A 250 -10.71 -3.32 15.76
C GLU A 250 -10.58 -1.79 15.93
N VAL A 251 -10.54 -1.29 17.17
CA VAL A 251 -10.34 0.14 17.45
C VAL A 251 -9.05 0.66 16.83
N THR A 252 -7.97 -0.14 16.85
CA THR A 252 -6.71 0.21 16.19
C THR A 252 -6.90 0.39 14.70
N THR A 253 -7.63 -0.50 14.03
CA THR A 253 -7.89 -0.35 12.58
C THR A 253 -8.72 0.88 12.26
N ALA A 254 -9.69 1.22 13.10
CA ALA A 254 -10.51 2.42 12.95
C ALA A 254 -9.67 3.70 13.07
N ALA A 255 -8.73 3.75 14.02
CA ALA A 255 -7.81 4.88 14.19
C ALA A 255 -6.89 5.05 12.98
N LEU A 256 -6.24 3.96 12.53
CA LEU A 256 -5.33 3.99 11.38
C LEU A 256 -6.05 4.32 10.06
N MET A 257 -7.27 3.80 9.86
CA MET A 257 -8.12 4.14 8.72
C MET A 257 -8.49 5.63 8.73
N SER A 258 -8.86 6.17 9.88
CA SER A 258 -9.16 7.61 10.02
C SER A 258 -7.95 8.48 9.71
N GLU A 259 -6.75 8.11 10.18
CA GLU A 259 -5.51 8.80 9.84
C GLU A 259 -5.23 8.75 8.33
N ASN A 260 -5.35 7.58 7.69
CA ASN A 260 -5.16 7.44 6.25
C ASN A 260 -6.16 8.26 5.45
N LYS A 261 -7.42 8.33 5.89
CA LYS A 261 -8.45 9.16 5.27
C LYS A 261 -8.08 10.65 5.33
N HIS A 262 -7.51 11.12 6.45
CA HIS A 262 -7.01 12.49 6.56
C HIS A 262 -5.81 12.71 5.63
N LEU A 263 -4.84 11.80 5.62
CA LEU A 263 -3.65 11.87 4.77
C LEU A 263 -3.96 11.75 3.27
N ALA A 264 -5.13 11.22 2.88
CA ALA A 264 -5.55 11.11 1.48
C ALA A 264 -6.04 12.43 0.87
N ASN A 265 -6.14 13.53 1.65
CA ASN A 265 -6.46 14.84 1.08
C ASN A 265 -5.43 15.20 0.00
N PRO A 266 -5.86 15.69 -1.18
CA PRO A 266 -4.96 16.01 -2.27
C PRO A 266 -3.88 17.02 -1.88
N CYS A 267 -2.63 16.72 -2.16
CA CYS A 267 -1.50 17.64 -2.03
C CYS A 267 -1.21 18.37 -3.36
N SER A 268 -1.56 17.75 -4.49
CA SER A 268 -1.34 18.29 -5.83
C SER A 268 -2.12 19.57 -6.15
N THR A 269 -3.14 19.87 -5.37
CA THR A 269 -3.94 21.10 -5.51
C THR A 269 -3.40 22.27 -4.67
N ASP A 270 -2.36 22.06 -3.88
CA ASP A 270 -1.69 23.10 -3.09
C ASP A 270 -0.51 23.68 -3.86
N SER A 271 -0.31 24.98 -3.72
CA SER A 271 0.81 25.69 -4.31
C SER A 271 1.11 26.98 -3.52
N THR A 272 2.40 27.28 -3.37
CA THR A 272 2.86 28.47 -2.68
C THR A 272 3.99 29.13 -3.49
N PRO A 273 3.85 30.42 -3.88
CA PRO A 273 4.92 31.12 -4.60
C PRO A 273 6.21 31.18 -3.78
N THR A 274 7.33 30.98 -4.46
CA THR A 274 8.68 31.06 -3.89
C THR A 274 9.58 31.94 -4.74
N SER A 275 10.84 32.21 -4.30
CA SER A 275 11.89 32.93 -5.04
C SER A 275 11.40 34.28 -5.59
N ALA A 276 10.77 35.07 -4.76
CA ALA A 276 10.21 36.39 -5.11
C ALA A 276 9.16 36.32 -6.27
N ASN A 277 8.32 35.26 -6.27
CA ASN A 277 7.29 34.92 -7.26
C ASN A 277 7.82 34.49 -8.63
N GLN A 278 9.10 34.13 -8.76
CA GLN A 278 9.62 33.54 -9.99
C GLN A 278 9.06 32.12 -10.18
N GLU A 279 9.03 31.34 -9.09
CA GLU A 279 8.35 30.04 -9.00
C GLU A 279 6.97 30.24 -8.35
N ASP A 280 6.03 30.79 -9.10
CA ASP A 280 4.71 31.22 -8.63
C ASP A 280 3.69 30.07 -8.56
N HIS A 281 3.97 28.96 -9.20
CA HIS A 281 3.20 27.72 -9.16
C HIS A 281 4.11 26.49 -9.01
N VAL A 282 3.92 25.74 -7.93
CA VAL A 282 4.74 24.58 -7.55
C VAL A 282 3.85 23.35 -7.30
N SER A 283 4.44 22.13 -7.34
CA SER A 283 3.67 20.89 -7.40
C SER A 283 3.33 20.25 -6.05
N MET A 284 4.06 20.56 -4.98
CA MET A 284 4.01 19.84 -3.69
C MET A 284 4.26 18.32 -3.78
N ALA A 285 4.83 17.83 -4.89
CA ALA A 285 5.04 16.40 -5.15
C ALA A 285 5.84 15.69 -4.07
N ALA A 286 6.87 16.33 -3.54
CA ALA A 286 7.73 15.77 -2.49
C ALA A 286 6.95 15.50 -1.19
N HIS A 287 6.06 16.41 -0.79
CA HIS A 287 5.15 16.19 0.34
C HIS A 287 4.17 15.06 0.05
N GLY A 288 3.51 15.13 -1.10
CA GLY A 288 2.55 14.12 -1.55
C GLY A 288 3.14 12.71 -1.60
N ALA A 289 4.35 12.56 -2.13
CA ALA A 289 5.03 11.27 -2.25
C ALA A 289 5.52 10.73 -0.90
N ARG A 290 6.10 11.56 -0.05
CA ARG A 290 6.64 11.13 1.26
C ARG A 290 5.58 10.61 2.22
N ARG A 291 4.36 11.18 2.22
CA ARG A 291 3.28 10.71 3.09
C ARG A 291 2.87 9.25 2.81
N LEU A 292 3.12 8.74 1.58
CA LEU A 292 2.75 7.39 1.17
C LEU A 292 3.41 6.30 2.02
N GLU A 293 4.62 6.54 2.54
CA GLU A 293 5.29 5.61 3.45
C GLU A 293 4.46 5.38 4.71
N ARG A 294 4.02 6.45 5.36
CA ARG A 294 3.16 6.40 6.55
C ARG A 294 1.82 5.74 6.25
N MET A 295 1.20 6.11 5.13
CA MET A 295 -0.10 5.57 4.73
C MET A 295 -0.04 4.07 4.44
N ASN A 296 1.00 3.60 3.77
CA ASN A 296 1.22 2.18 3.52
C ASN A 296 1.52 1.38 4.79
N ALA A 297 2.28 1.95 5.72
CA ALA A 297 2.50 1.33 7.02
C ALA A 297 1.18 1.15 7.78
N ASN A 298 0.35 2.18 7.85
CA ASN A 298 -0.98 2.11 8.44
C ASN A 298 -1.84 1.03 7.78
N LEU A 299 -1.87 0.98 6.43
CA LEU A 299 -2.62 -0.02 5.69
C LEU A 299 -2.13 -1.44 5.98
N SER A 300 -0.82 -1.66 6.06
CA SER A 300 -0.26 -2.98 6.39
C SER A 300 -0.72 -3.45 7.78
N TYR A 301 -0.80 -2.56 8.76
CA TYR A 301 -1.36 -2.90 10.08
C TYR A 301 -2.86 -3.19 10.03
N ILE A 302 -3.66 -2.42 9.27
CA ILE A 302 -5.09 -2.68 9.09
C ILE A 302 -5.31 -4.07 8.51
N LEU A 303 -4.57 -4.42 7.45
CA LEU A 303 -4.64 -5.74 6.81
C LEU A 303 -4.10 -6.85 7.72
N GLY A 304 -3.07 -6.57 8.52
CA GLY A 304 -2.56 -7.50 9.54
C GLY A 304 -3.60 -7.84 10.60
N VAL A 305 -4.33 -6.84 11.08
CA VAL A 305 -5.45 -7.06 12.02
C VAL A 305 -6.58 -7.85 11.34
N GLU A 306 -6.94 -7.50 10.10
CA GLU A 306 -7.93 -8.26 9.34
C GLU A 306 -7.51 -9.72 9.19
N LEU A 307 -6.24 -9.98 8.90
CA LEU A 307 -5.68 -11.34 8.80
C LEU A 307 -5.86 -12.13 10.09
N ILE A 308 -5.57 -11.53 11.26
CA ILE A 308 -5.77 -12.18 12.57
C ILE A 308 -7.25 -12.47 12.81
N CYS A 309 -8.12 -11.49 12.57
CA CYS A 309 -9.56 -11.64 12.74
C CYS A 309 -10.12 -12.73 11.82
N ALA A 310 -9.75 -12.72 10.55
CA ALA A 310 -10.21 -13.70 9.58
C ALA A 310 -9.70 -15.12 9.89
N ALA A 311 -8.43 -15.26 10.27
CA ALA A 311 -7.86 -16.53 10.69
C ALA A 311 -8.61 -17.11 11.92
N GLN A 312 -8.87 -16.28 12.91
CA GLN A 312 -9.64 -16.65 14.09
C GLN A 312 -11.09 -17.03 13.74
N GLY A 313 -11.72 -16.24 12.86
CA GLY A 313 -13.08 -16.47 12.40
C GLY A 313 -13.22 -17.78 11.63
N VAL A 314 -12.28 -18.11 10.74
CA VAL A 314 -12.25 -19.39 10.02
C VAL A 314 -12.09 -20.58 10.98
N GLU A 315 -11.25 -20.45 12.00
CA GLU A 315 -11.06 -21.50 13.01
C GLU A 315 -12.34 -21.77 13.83
N PHE A 316 -13.21 -20.78 14.05
CA PHE A 316 -14.51 -20.96 14.67
C PHE A 316 -15.50 -21.76 13.78
N ARG A 317 -15.21 -21.93 12.51
CA ARG A 317 -16.01 -22.76 11.58
C ARG A 317 -15.65 -24.24 11.64
N ALA A 318 -14.67 -24.66 12.48
CA ALA A 318 -14.34 -26.07 12.62
C ALA A 318 -15.59 -26.91 12.94
N PRO A 319 -15.73 -28.15 12.36
CA PRO A 319 -14.69 -28.91 11.66
C PRO A 319 -14.49 -28.55 10.18
N LEU A 320 -15.29 -27.64 9.62
CA LEU A 320 -15.19 -27.22 8.22
C LEU A 320 -13.85 -26.51 7.97
N LYS A 321 -13.33 -26.66 6.76
CA LYS A 321 -12.06 -26.08 6.34
C LYS A 321 -12.27 -25.09 5.20
N THR A 322 -11.48 -24.03 5.21
CA THR A 322 -11.32 -23.15 4.03
C THR A 322 -10.58 -23.91 2.90
N SER A 323 -10.43 -23.27 1.74
CA SER A 323 -9.70 -23.84 0.60
C SER A 323 -8.25 -24.21 0.94
N THR A 324 -7.64 -25.08 0.15
CA THR A 324 -6.24 -25.50 0.35
C THR A 324 -5.27 -24.29 0.32
N GLY A 325 -5.47 -23.34 -0.59
CA GLY A 325 -4.65 -22.13 -0.69
C GLY A 325 -4.74 -21.29 0.58
N LEU A 326 -5.94 -21.06 1.07
CA LEU A 326 -6.17 -20.29 2.31
C LEU A 326 -5.74 -21.06 3.57
N GLN A 327 -5.80 -22.39 3.60
CA GLN A 327 -5.20 -23.19 4.67
C GLN A 327 -3.69 -23.01 4.77
N ASN A 328 -2.98 -22.92 3.64
CA ASN A 328 -1.55 -22.62 3.63
C ASN A 328 -1.26 -21.22 4.23
N VAL A 329 -2.11 -20.24 3.93
CA VAL A 329 -2.04 -18.91 4.56
C VAL A 329 -2.25 -19.00 6.07
N LEU A 330 -3.28 -19.70 6.54
CA LEU A 330 -3.53 -19.93 7.97
C LEU A 330 -2.33 -20.60 8.64
N GLY A 331 -1.77 -21.65 8.02
CA GLY A 331 -0.58 -22.34 8.50
C GLY A 331 0.62 -21.40 8.62
N THR A 332 0.77 -20.44 7.71
CA THR A 332 1.83 -19.43 7.78
C THR A 332 1.59 -18.43 8.91
N VAL A 333 0.38 -17.95 9.09
CA VAL A 333 0.01 -17.08 10.22
C VAL A 333 0.28 -17.77 11.56
N ARG A 334 -0.14 -19.02 11.70
CA ARG A 334 -0.07 -19.79 12.95
C ARG A 334 1.33 -20.26 13.34
N LYS A 335 2.33 -20.09 12.49
CA LYS A 335 3.74 -20.30 12.88
C LYS A 335 4.19 -19.31 13.96
N ASP A 336 3.74 -18.06 13.85
CA ASP A 336 4.23 -16.96 14.69
C ASP A 336 3.12 -16.34 15.56
N ILE A 337 1.86 -16.46 15.17
CA ILE A 337 0.70 -15.82 15.82
C ILE A 337 -0.26 -16.90 16.30
N ALA A 338 -0.30 -17.17 17.59
CA ALA A 338 -1.18 -18.18 18.18
C ALA A 338 -2.66 -17.74 18.14
N THR A 339 -3.58 -18.72 18.09
CA THR A 339 -5.02 -18.50 18.26
C THR A 339 -5.31 -17.76 19.57
N VAL A 340 -6.22 -16.80 19.55
CA VAL A 340 -6.62 -16.02 20.73
C VAL A 340 -7.65 -16.81 21.53
N LYS A 341 -7.19 -17.51 22.57
CA LYS A 341 -8.06 -18.25 23.50
C LYS A 341 -8.38 -17.46 24.76
N GLN A 342 -7.46 -16.62 25.19
CA GLN A 342 -7.55 -15.73 26.34
C GLN A 342 -6.85 -14.42 26.00
N ASP A 343 -7.25 -13.35 26.67
CA ASP A 343 -6.60 -12.05 26.52
C ASP A 343 -5.10 -12.15 26.84
N ARG A 344 -4.28 -11.52 26.00
CA ARG A 344 -2.83 -11.43 26.16
C ARG A 344 -2.29 -10.12 25.60
N TYR A 345 -1.03 -9.83 25.83
CA TYR A 345 -0.36 -8.70 25.20
C TYR A 345 -0.23 -8.93 23.69
N MET A 346 -1.05 -8.20 22.91
CA MET A 346 -1.24 -8.44 21.47
C MET A 346 -0.29 -7.64 20.56
N ALA A 347 0.46 -6.66 21.08
CA ALA A 347 1.29 -5.81 20.23
C ALA A 347 2.31 -6.59 19.37
N PRO A 348 2.99 -7.65 19.86
CA PRO A 348 3.86 -8.48 19.02
C PRO A 348 3.10 -9.22 17.91
N ASP A 349 1.89 -9.71 18.18
CA ASP A 349 1.07 -10.41 17.19
C ASP A 349 0.62 -9.45 16.07
N LEU A 350 0.20 -8.24 16.44
CA LEU A 350 -0.21 -7.20 15.48
C LEU A 350 0.98 -6.75 14.61
N ALA A 351 2.15 -6.54 15.24
CA ALA A 351 3.37 -6.18 14.50
C ALA A 351 3.78 -7.29 13.52
N LYS A 352 3.73 -8.55 13.96
CA LYS A 352 4.06 -9.70 13.10
C LYS A 352 3.08 -9.87 11.95
N ALA A 353 1.79 -9.67 12.18
CA ALA A 353 0.80 -9.70 11.12
C ALA A 353 1.03 -8.60 10.07
N GLY A 354 1.34 -7.38 10.52
CA GLY A 354 1.75 -6.28 9.63
C GLY A 354 3.02 -6.61 8.84
N GLU A 355 4.00 -7.27 9.47
CA GLU A 355 5.22 -7.74 8.80
C GLU A 355 4.94 -8.76 7.70
N LEU A 356 4.05 -9.74 7.91
CA LEU A 356 3.65 -10.72 6.89
C LEU A 356 3.05 -10.06 5.65
N VAL A 357 2.40 -8.91 5.82
CA VAL A 357 1.89 -8.09 4.72
C VAL A 357 3.03 -7.33 4.03
N THR A 358 3.84 -6.58 4.79
CA THR A 358 4.86 -5.67 4.24
C THR A 358 6.00 -6.40 3.53
N ASN A 359 6.40 -7.57 4.01
CA ASN A 359 7.49 -8.36 3.42
C ASN A 359 7.04 -9.25 2.24
N GLY A 360 5.73 -9.28 1.93
CA GLY A 360 5.16 -10.05 0.83
C GLY A 360 4.94 -11.54 1.12
N THR A 361 5.19 -12.00 2.33
CA THR A 361 5.01 -13.42 2.72
C THR A 361 3.57 -13.88 2.47
N LEU A 362 2.59 -13.04 2.81
CA LEU A 362 1.17 -13.35 2.61
C LEU A 362 0.84 -13.57 1.14
N VAL A 363 1.25 -12.66 0.28
CA VAL A 363 1.03 -12.69 -1.18
C VAL A 363 1.72 -13.90 -1.81
N ASN A 364 2.96 -14.19 -1.40
CA ASN A 364 3.73 -15.32 -1.92
C ASN A 364 3.09 -16.65 -1.52
N THR A 365 2.66 -16.78 -0.26
CA THR A 365 1.99 -18.01 0.23
C THR A 365 0.68 -18.24 -0.50
N ALA A 366 -0.06 -17.20 -0.85
CA ALA A 366 -1.30 -17.27 -1.58
C ALA A 366 -1.13 -17.44 -3.11
N GLY A 367 0.09 -17.41 -3.63
CA GLY A 367 0.35 -17.52 -5.08
C GLY A 367 0.00 -16.27 -5.90
N LEU A 368 -0.13 -15.11 -5.24
CA LEU A 368 -0.51 -13.85 -5.89
C LEU A 368 0.68 -12.93 -6.23
N SER A 369 1.89 -13.46 -6.30
CA SER A 369 3.10 -12.65 -6.60
C SER A 369 3.02 -11.90 -7.93
N GLY A 370 2.31 -12.41 -8.91
CA GLY A 370 2.08 -11.75 -10.20
C GLY A 370 1.26 -10.45 -10.12
N PHE A 371 0.52 -10.24 -9.04
CA PHE A 371 -0.21 -8.99 -8.80
C PHE A 371 0.69 -7.84 -8.34
N VAL A 372 1.92 -8.13 -7.89
CA VAL A 372 2.80 -7.15 -7.22
C VAL A 372 3.68 -6.37 -8.19
N VAL A 373 3.87 -6.88 -9.39
CA VAL A 373 4.77 -6.25 -10.36
C VAL A 373 3.97 -6.04 -11.63
N GLY A 374 3.23 -4.95 -11.75
CA GLY A 374 2.67 -4.44 -13.03
C GLY A 374 2.50 -5.44 -14.19
N GLY A 375 2.54 -6.72 -13.86
CA GLY A 375 2.43 -7.82 -14.79
C GLY A 375 1.10 -7.69 -15.50
N GLY A 376 1.22 -7.29 -16.76
CA GLY A 376 0.10 -7.25 -17.65
C GLY A 376 -0.67 -8.56 -17.57
N VAL A 377 -1.95 -8.44 -17.63
CA VAL A 377 -2.89 -9.52 -17.95
C VAL A 377 -2.58 -10.03 -19.33
#